data_cc65cec69f47381e3b70b87036079386
#
_entry.id   cc65cec69f47381e3b70b87036079386
#
_cell.length_a   1.000
_cell.length_b   1.000
_cell.length_c   1.000
_cell.angle_alpha   90.00
_cell.angle_beta   90.00
_cell.angle_gamma   90.00
#
_symmetry.space_group_name_H-M   'P 1'
#
loop_
_entity.id
_entity.type
_entity.pdbx_description
1 polymer ?
#
loop_
_entity_poly.entity_id
_entity_poly.type
_entity_poly.pdbx_seq_one_letter_code
_entity_poly.pdbx_strand_id
1 'polypeptide(L)'
;MGGVVQSGVSGWYARLDRCLENRPEQIEIWLQAWEQSLRVHQPIAALLPEDWPTLPANLLTDPGHVLDHLLARHDAETDGRSPRGAHPTPPRLADAVIASELLESLTRPKTPVKSSTMHLSNLPPGFRQHIEKLNLPQHSQETEIDDEIELKRVQEGRRTLSGIPLPIADTSCGGGIFHARLIRRHSEHHEDSTEERRIKDTRLLLTAFQLLDVDELVVASTRRRLLLECIRFGLVSLKTDKPGCLPRKEAERLLEQAVQKGDTLQGLWPWDVAPQLVVTNPPWLRIKDRFRGMEDGSKLRRELGEHLRALSDDGKPRFSTMRGNVNLYRLFIERSLQILEKGGRLRLIAPDSILREQSSHPLRTLLVEEHGWSDIWAIEEANHLFPGMTQGVAVLGITAKEAVGQLLMHGPISRADLRRDQNGLSNRVPAFEMTTERWVAWAKDTWAIPRLPRDRVERKQTLAVLDRLALLPRLGDEQHALATNGHTVRVRVGEIDQTAHSKSIETWVKGRTSRPFIRGVHFSEDADGAVF
;
A
#
# COMPACT_ATOMS: atom_id res chain seq x y z
N MET A 1 -36.58 11.60 14.09
CA MET A 1 -35.78 11.58 12.87
C MET A 1 -34.65 12.58 13.05
N GLY A 2 -33.58 12.16 13.66
CA GLY A 2 -32.41 12.97 13.93
C GLY A 2 -31.27 12.53 13.03
N GLY A 3 -31.08 13.26 11.92
CA GLY A 3 -29.89 13.07 11.10
C GLY A 3 -28.66 13.51 11.87
N VAL A 4 -27.80 12.56 12.22
CA VAL A 4 -26.46 12.84 12.74
C VAL A 4 -25.72 13.60 11.65
N VAL A 5 -25.50 14.89 11.89
CA VAL A 5 -24.64 15.74 11.05
C VAL A 5 -23.25 15.12 11.13
N GLN A 6 -22.81 14.48 10.07
CA GLN A 6 -21.40 14.09 9.90
C GLN A 6 -20.56 15.37 9.83
N SER A 7 -20.16 15.88 10.99
CA SER A 7 -19.29 17.03 11.14
C SER A 7 -17.84 16.58 11.05
N GLY A 8 -17.27 16.57 9.85
CA GLY A 8 -15.90 16.19 9.62
C GLY A 8 -15.47 16.43 8.17
N VAL A 9 -14.20 16.20 7.87
CA VAL A 9 -13.63 16.34 6.52
C VAL A 9 -14.40 15.49 5.50
N SER A 10 -14.85 14.28 5.87
CA SER A 10 -15.69 13.42 5.01
C SER A 10 -17.04 14.07 4.66
N GLY A 11 -17.67 14.79 5.58
CA GLY A 11 -18.91 15.49 5.32
C GLY A 11 -18.73 16.69 4.38
N TRP A 12 -17.53 17.29 4.36
CA TRP A 12 -17.23 18.35 3.41
C TRP A 12 -17.01 17.81 2.00
N TYR A 13 -16.26 16.70 1.82
CA TYR A 13 -16.11 16.06 0.52
C TYR A 13 -17.46 15.62 -0.06
N ALA A 14 -18.35 15.08 0.75
CA ALA A 14 -19.70 14.74 0.30
C ALA A 14 -20.53 15.99 -0.12
N ARG A 15 -20.25 17.18 0.44
CA ARG A 15 -20.83 18.45 -0.01
C ARG A 15 -20.19 18.92 -1.31
N LEU A 16 -18.86 18.87 -1.40
CA LEU A 16 -18.12 19.19 -2.62
C LEU A 16 -18.65 18.35 -3.79
N ASP A 17 -18.81 17.05 -3.57
CA ASP A 17 -19.32 16.11 -4.57
C ASP A 17 -20.75 16.41 -5.04
N ARG A 18 -21.56 17.02 -4.21
CA ARG A 18 -22.93 17.45 -4.57
C ARG A 18 -22.99 18.81 -5.24
N CYS A 19 -22.08 19.71 -4.89
CA CYS A 19 -22.08 21.08 -5.40
C CYS A 19 -21.34 21.22 -6.73
N LEU A 20 -20.30 20.42 -6.91
CA LEU A 20 -19.47 20.47 -8.11
C LEU A 20 -19.78 19.27 -8.99
N GLU A 21 -20.17 19.55 -10.24
CA GLU A 21 -20.15 18.54 -11.27
C GLU A 21 -18.69 18.09 -11.47
N ASN A 22 -18.49 16.80 -11.72
CA ASN A 22 -17.14 16.28 -11.94
C ASN A 22 -16.64 16.69 -13.32
N ARG A 23 -15.93 17.80 -13.37
CA ARG A 23 -15.32 18.32 -14.60
C ARG A 23 -13.83 18.53 -14.41
N PRO A 24 -13.00 18.23 -15.42
CA PRO A 24 -11.58 18.54 -15.39
C PRO A 24 -11.28 20.00 -15.04
N GLU A 25 -12.18 20.92 -15.41
CA GLU A 25 -12.09 22.36 -15.09
C GLU A 25 -12.00 22.62 -13.59
N GLN A 26 -12.61 21.80 -12.74
CA GLN A 26 -12.56 21.97 -11.29
C GLN A 26 -11.14 21.77 -10.75
N ILE A 27 -10.40 20.86 -11.33
CA ILE A 27 -8.99 20.63 -11.00
C ILE A 27 -8.17 21.87 -11.38
N GLU A 28 -8.40 22.43 -12.56
CA GLU A 28 -7.70 23.62 -13.03
C GLU A 28 -8.05 24.85 -12.19
N ILE A 29 -9.33 25.07 -11.87
CA ILE A 29 -9.79 26.17 -10.97
C ILE A 29 -9.08 26.07 -9.62
N TRP A 30 -9.00 24.84 -9.03
CA TRP A 30 -8.31 24.64 -7.76
C TRP A 30 -6.83 24.98 -7.84
N LEU A 31 -6.14 24.50 -8.87
CA LEU A 31 -4.71 24.74 -9.05
C LEU A 31 -4.41 26.22 -9.30
N GLN A 32 -5.27 26.93 -10.05
CA GLN A 32 -5.14 28.37 -10.28
C GLN A 32 -5.36 29.16 -8.98
N ALA A 33 -6.40 28.84 -8.22
CA ALA A 33 -6.67 29.49 -6.93
C ALA A 33 -5.52 29.27 -5.95
N TRP A 34 -4.94 28.06 -5.91
CA TRP A 34 -3.79 27.76 -5.08
C TRP A 34 -2.55 28.57 -5.50
N GLU A 35 -2.22 28.62 -6.79
CA GLU A 35 -1.12 29.42 -7.30
C GLU A 35 -1.31 30.91 -7.01
N GLN A 36 -2.52 31.43 -7.25
CA GLN A 36 -2.84 32.83 -6.98
C GLN A 36 -2.75 33.15 -5.48
N SER A 37 -3.20 32.25 -4.62
CA SER A 37 -3.05 32.37 -3.16
C SER A 37 -1.61 32.60 -2.72
N LEU A 38 -0.66 31.89 -3.34
CA LEU A 38 0.78 32.07 -3.09
C LEU A 38 1.31 33.40 -3.62
N ARG A 39 0.70 33.94 -4.70
CA ARG A 39 1.12 35.22 -5.31
C ARG A 39 0.65 36.44 -4.52
N VAL A 40 -0.59 36.42 -4.03
CA VAL A 40 -1.24 37.57 -3.38
C VAL A 40 -1.30 37.45 -1.87
N HIS A 41 -0.78 36.33 -1.31
CA HIS A 41 -0.81 36.04 0.13
C HIS A 41 -2.22 36.06 0.73
N GLN A 42 -3.22 35.60 -0.05
CA GLN A 42 -4.60 35.47 0.41
C GLN A 42 -4.97 33.99 0.57
N PRO A 43 -5.94 33.67 1.46
CA PRO A 43 -6.45 32.31 1.58
C PRO A 43 -7.05 31.82 0.26
N ILE A 44 -6.82 30.55 -0.10
CA ILE A 44 -7.36 29.94 -1.32
C ILE A 44 -8.89 30.11 -1.38
N ALA A 45 -9.58 29.97 -0.24
CA ALA A 45 -11.03 30.12 -0.15
C ALA A 45 -11.56 31.48 -0.66
N ALA A 46 -10.77 32.54 -0.56
CA ALA A 46 -11.14 33.86 -1.05
C ALA A 46 -10.97 34.03 -2.58
N LEU A 47 -10.38 33.03 -3.24
CA LEU A 47 -10.03 33.06 -4.66
C LEU A 47 -10.83 32.01 -5.46
N LEU A 48 -11.66 31.23 -4.79
CA LEU A 48 -12.56 30.27 -5.43
C LEU A 48 -13.85 30.95 -5.91
N PRO A 49 -14.49 30.43 -6.95
CA PRO A 49 -15.80 30.88 -7.41
C PRO A 49 -16.87 30.81 -6.30
N GLU A 50 -17.90 31.62 -6.39
CA GLU A 50 -18.98 31.71 -5.38
C GLU A 50 -19.80 30.42 -5.23
N ASP A 51 -19.84 29.58 -6.26
CA ASP A 51 -20.52 28.28 -6.27
C ASP A 51 -19.71 27.16 -5.54
N TRP A 52 -18.46 27.45 -5.17
CA TRP A 52 -17.69 26.52 -4.37
C TRP A 52 -18.15 26.49 -2.91
N PRO A 53 -18.22 25.29 -2.29
CA PRO A 53 -18.60 25.19 -0.88
C PRO A 53 -17.53 25.79 0.03
N THR A 54 -17.94 26.35 1.16
CA THR A 54 -17.03 26.90 2.16
C THR A 54 -16.04 25.84 2.64
N LEU A 55 -14.77 26.14 2.51
CA LEU A 55 -13.68 25.23 2.91
C LEU A 55 -13.50 25.22 4.43
N PRO A 56 -13.43 24.03 5.06
CA PRO A 56 -13.02 23.94 6.46
C PRO A 56 -11.55 24.34 6.64
N ALA A 57 -11.23 24.99 7.75
CA ALA A 57 -9.90 25.55 8.02
C ALA A 57 -8.77 24.52 7.92
N ASN A 58 -9.02 23.26 8.29
CA ASN A 58 -8.04 22.18 8.22
C ASN A 58 -7.67 21.76 6.79
N LEU A 59 -8.50 22.04 5.78
CA LEU A 59 -8.18 21.81 4.38
C LEU A 59 -7.34 22.94 3.78
N LEU A 60 -7.43 24.14 4.35
CA LEU A 60 -6.59 25.27 3.94
C LEU A 60 -5.11 25.07 4.27
N THR A 61 -4.82 24.23 5.27
CA THR A 61 -3.44 23.91 5.66
C THR A 61 -2.79 22.84 4.77
N ASP A 62 -3.58 22.13 3.96
CA ASP A 62 -3.09 21.08 3.05
C ASP A 62 -3.89 21.09 1.72
N PRO A 63 -3.63 22.06 0.84
CA PRO A 63 -4.37 22.21 -0.41
C PRO A 63 -4.21 21.02 -1.36
N GLY A 64 -3.11 20.28 -1.26
CA GLY A 64 -2.88 19.06 -2.02
C GLY A 64 -3.90 17.96 -1.73
N HIS A 65 -4.47 17.93 -0.53
CA HIS A 65 -5.47 16.92 -0.17
C HIS A 65 -6.82 17.13 -0.90
N VAL A 66 -7.19 18.37 -1.17
CA VAL A 66 -8.37 18.67 -2.01
C VAL A 66 -8.10 18.24 -3.45
N LEU A 67 -6.91 18.52 -3.96
CA LEU A 67 -6.50 18.05 -5.30
C LEU A 67 -6.56 16.53 -5.42
N ASP A 68 -6.05 15.79 -4.44
CA ASP A 68 -6.10 14.32 -4.43
C ASP A 68 -7.55 13.80 -4.53
N HIS A 69 -8.50 14.47 -3.85
CA HIS A 69 -9.91 14.12 -3.92
C HIS A 69 -10.50 14.40 -5.31
N LEU A 70 -10.22 15.57 -5.90
CA LEU A 70 -10.69 15.93 -7.24
C LEU A 70 -10.14 14.96 -8.31
N LEU A 71 -8.86 14.60 -8.24
CA LEU A 71 -8.24 13.64 -9.14
C LEU A 71 -8.84 12.24 -9.01
N ALA A 72 -9.12 11.78 -7.79
CA ALA A 72 -9.75 10.49 -7.57
C ALA A 72 -11.18 10.43 -8.13
N ARG A 73 -11.93 11.54 -8.10
CA ARG A 73 -13.24 11.65 -8.74
C ARG A 73 -13.12 11.61 -10.26
N HIS A 74 -12.19 12.35 -10.82
CA HIS A 74 -11.92 12.32 -12.26
C HIS A 74 -11.66 10.89 -12.73
N ASP A 75 -10.84 10.14 -12.03
CA ASP A 75 -10.57 8.73 -12.31
C ASP A 75 -11.83 7.85 -12.28
N ALA A 76 -12.75 8.12 -11.36
CA ALA A 76 -13.97 7.32 -11.20
C ALA A 76 -14.98 7.52 -12.34
N GLU A 77 -14.98 8.68 -12.98
CA GLU A 77 -16.05 9.08 -13.91
C GLU A 77 -15.61 9.17 -15.39
N THR A 78 -14.32 9.38 -15.66
CA THR A 78 -13.82 9.72 -17.01
C THR A 78 -14.08 8.65 -18.08
N ASP A 79 -14.38 7.43 -17.71
CA ASP A 79 -14.49 6.31 -18.66
C ASP A 79 -15.92 5.80 -18.87
N GLY A 80 -16.96 6.29 -18.14
CA GLY A 80 -18.26 5.60 -18.08
C GLY A 80 -18.06 4.12 -17.73
N ARG A 81 -16.89 3.78 -17.29
CA ARG A 81 -16.27 2.49 -17.14
C ARG A 81 -15.86 2.34 -15.70
N SER A 82 -15.85 1.14 -15.20
CA SER A 82 -15.52 0.77 -13.84
C SER A 82 -14.40 1.62 -13.21
N PRO A 83 -14.54 2.05 -11.95
CA PRO A 83 -13.54 2.87 -11.29
C PRO A 83 -12.15 2.23 -11.38
N ARG A 84 -11.11 3.02 -11.63
CA ARG A 84 -9.73 2.53 -11.74
C ARG A 84 -9.17 1.99 -10.42
N GLY A 85 -9.95 2.04 -9.33
CA GLY A 85 -9.55 1.59 -8.00
C GLY A 85 -8.57 2.54 -7.31
N ALA A 86 -8.54 3.80 -7.72
CA ALA A 86 -7.74 4.84 -7.10
C ALA A 86 -8.36 5.26 -5.75
N HIS A 87 -7.56 5.20 -4.70
CA HIS A 87 -7.93 5.64 -3.36
C HIS A 87 -6.90 6.66 -2.88
N PRO A 88 -7.27 7.95 -2.72
CA PRO A 88 -6.35 8.98 -2.26
C PRO A 88 -5.71 8.60 -0.93
N THR A 89 -4.40 8.65 -0.88
CA THR A 89 -3.67 8.34 0.35
C THR A 89 -3.93 9.43 1.40
N PRO A 90 -4.42 9.09 2.61
CA PRO A 90 -4.61 10.07 3.66
C PRO A 90 -3.30 10.77 4.04
N PRO A 91 -3.29 12.11 4.21
CA PRO A 91 -2.07 12.87 4.48
C PRO A 91 -1.24 12.36 5.67
N ARG A 92 -1.92 12.00 6.78
CA ARG A 92 -1.23 11.45 7.96
C ARG A 92 -0.57 10.11 7.69
N LEU A 93 -1.16 9.28 6.84
CA LEU A 93 -0.56 8.00 6.46
C LEU A 93 0.66 8.24 5.57
N ALA A 94 0.57 9.16 4.62
CA ALA A 94 1.70 9.54 3.77
C ALA A 94 2.87 10.10 4.59
N ASP A 95 2.60 11.00 5.54
CA ASP A 95 3.61 11.53 6.47
C ASP A 95 4.29 10.41 7.28
N ALA A 96 3.50 9.46 7.81
CA ALA A 96 4.02 8.35 8.60
C ALA A 96 4.84 7.35 7.75
N VAL A 97 4.36 7.07 6.54
CA VAL A 97 5.05 6.18 5.58
C VAL A 97 6.41 6.77 5.20
N ILE A 98 6.47 8.06 4.87
CA ILE A 98 7.74 8.73 4.56
C ILE A 98 8.67 8.73 5.78
N ALA A 99 8.15 9.04 6.97
CA ALA A 99 8.96 9.05 8.19
C ALA A 99 9.59 7.67 8.50
N SER A 100 8.94 6.57 8.11
CA SER A 100 9.46 5.22 8.34
C SER A 100 10.64 4.84 7.43
N GLU A 101 10.81 5.53 6.31
CA GLU A 101 11.85 5.23 5.32
C GLU A 101 13.05 6.19 5.38
N LEU A 102 13.10 7.07 6.38
CA LEU A 102 14.27 7.90 6.61
C LEU A 102 15.42 7.05 7.16
N LEU A 103 16.63 7.23 6.65
CA LEU A 103 17.80 6.46 7.08
C LEU A 103 18.11 6.58 8.57
N GLU A 104 17.88 7.75 9.17
CA GLU A 104 18.02 7.94 10.61
C GLU A 104 17.09 7.02 11.43
N SER A 105 15.94 6.68 10.86
CA SER A 105 14.99 5.76 11.49
C SER A 105 15.38 4.29 11.30
N LEU A 106 16.08 3.97 10.22
CA LEU A 106 16.54 2.61 9.92
C LEU A 106 17.77 2.21 10.74
N THR A 107 18.59 3.19 11.16
CA THR A 107 19.83 2.97 11.92
C THR A 107 19.63 2.91 13.43
N ARG A 108 18.45 3.28 13.97
CA ARG A 108 18.20 3.11 15.41
C ARG A 108 18.10 1.63 15.75
N PRO A 109 18.85 1.11 16.73
CA PRO A 109 18.68 -0.25 17.20
C PRO A 109 17.24 -0.42 17.65
N LYS A 110 16.50 -1.31 16.98
CA LYS A 110 15.16 -1.69 17.40
C LYS A 110 15.33 -2.27 18.80
N THR A 111 14.65 -1.71 19.80
CA THR A 111 14.64 -2.25 21.17
C THR A 111 14.39 -3.75 21.04
N PRO A 112 15.26 -4.62 21.58
CA PRO A 112 15.11 -6.05 21.41
C PRO A 112 13.76 -6.46 22.00
N VAL A 113 12.83 -6.79 21.12
CA VAL A 113 11.61 -7.48 21.54
C VAL A 113 12.08 -8.82 22.02
N LYS A 114 11.95 -9.12 23.32
CA LYS A 114 12.29 -10.44 23.87
C LYS A 114 11.50 -11.48 23.08
N SER A 115 12.17 -12.07 22.08
CA SER A 115 11.63 -13.11 21.22
C SER A 115 11.45 -14.36 22.08
N SER A 116 10.25 -14.89 22.12
CA SER A 116 10.09 -16.28 22.56
C SER A 116 10.40 -17.15 21.35
N THR A 117 11.66 -17.47 21.17
CA THR A 117 12.15 -18.29 20.07
C THR A 117 11.61 -19.71 20.22
N MET A 118 10.91 -20.16 19.20
CA MET A 118 10.58 -21.58 19.04
C MET A 118 11.78 -22.25 18.35
N HIS A 119 12.54 -23.03 19.10
CA HIS A 119 13.71 -23.72 18.51
C HIS A 119 13.29 -24.75 17.47
N LEU A 120 14.05 -24.85 16.35
CA LEU A 120 13.85 -25.85 15.31
C LEU A 120 13.74 -27.28 15.86
N SER A 121 14.44 -27.57 16.97
CA SER A 121 14.35 -28.85 17.66
C SER A 121 12.94 -29.20 18.17
N ASN A 122 12.10 -28.21 18.38
CA ASN A 122 10.74 -28.39 18.89
C ASN A 122 9.68 -28.52 17.80
N LEU A 123 10.09 -28.43 16.52
CA LEU A 123 9.19 -28.60 15.39
C LEU A 123 9.06 -30.08 15.00
N PRO A 124 7.85 -30.51 14.54
CA PRO A 124 7.67 -31.84 13.98
C PRO A 124 8.65 -32.13 12.84
N PRO A 125 9.11 -33.39 12.66
CA PRO A 125 10.14 -33.76 11.69
C PRO A 125 9.86 -33.28 10.25
N GLY A 126 8.59 -33.32 9.81
CA GLY A 126 8.19 -32.85 8.47
C GLY A 126 8.40 -31.36 8.25
N PHE A 127 8.31 -30.54 9.30
CA PHE A 127 8.56 -29.10 9.23
C PHE A 127 10.05 -28.76 9.12
N ARG A 128 10.92 -29.53 9.79
CA ARG A 128 12.38 -29.34 9.65
C ARG A 128 12.83 -29.56 8.21
N GLN A 129 12.38 -30.65 7.59
CA GLN A 129 12.69 -30.94 6.19
C GLN A 129 12.15 -29.88 5.23
N HIS A 130 11.01 -29.26 5.56
CA HIS A 130 10.43 -28.19 4.75
C HIS A 130 11.25 -26.90 4.85
N ILE A 131 11.68 -26.50 6.05
CA ILE A 131 12.57 -25.35 6.27
C ILE A 131 13.93 -25.57 5.60
N GLU A 132 14.51 -26.77 5.71
CA GLU A 132 15.76 -27.12 5.06
C GLU A 132 15.67 -27.05 3.52
N LYS A 133 14.54 -27.46 2.94
CA LYS A 133 14.29 -27.35 1.49
C LYS A 133 14.13 -25.91 0.99
N LEU A 134 13.66 -25.01 1.83
CA LEU A 134 13.48 -23.60 1.48
C LEU A 134 14.80 -22.82 1.42
N ASN A 135 15.93 -23.42 1.88
CA ASN A 135 17.26 -22.80 1.87
C ASN A 135 17.27 -21.38 2.46
N LEU A 136 16.36 -21.11 3.41
CA LEU A 136 16.24 -19.83 4.07
C LEU A 136 17.45 -19.63 5.02
N PRO A 137 17.95 -18.40 5.17
CA PRO A 137 19.07 -18.13 6.04
C PRO A 137 18.71 -18.55 7.47
N GLN A 138 19.35 -19.60 7.96
CA GLN A 138 19.26 -19.99 9.36
C GLN A 138 20.07 -18.98 10.16
N HIS A 139 19.47 -18.39 11.19
CA HIS A 139 20.22 -17.67 12.20
C HIS A 139 21.11 -18.66 12.95
N SER A 140 22.24 -18.97 12.37
CA SER A 140 23.34 -19.64 13.04
C SER A 140 24.40 -18.59 13.35
N GLN A 141 24.58 -18.40 14.63
CA GLN A 141 25.64 -17.60 15.26
C GLN A 141 25.45 -16.08 15.22
N GLU A 142 25.37 -15.50 16.41
CA GLU A 142 25.79 -14.16 16.74
C GLU A 142 27.18 -13.88 16.16
N THR A 143 27.24 -13.52 14.89
CA THR A 143 28.28 -12.65 14.44
C THR A 143 27.81 -11.26 14.84
N GLU A 144 28.47 -10.66 15.81
CA GLU A 144 28.58 -9.21 15.92
C GLU A 144 29.03 -8.73 14.52
N ILE A 145 28.05 -8.53 13.65
CA ILE A 145 28.27 -7.78 12.41
C ILE A 145 28.59 -6.41 12.91
N ASP A 146 29.81 -6.00 12.66
CA ASP A 146 30.36 -4.73 13.01
C ASP A 146 29.44 -3.67 12.41
N ASP A 147 28.50 -3.17 13.21
CA ASP A 147 27.47 -2.18 12.82
C ASP A 147 28.10 -0.95 12.14
N GLU A 148 29.36 -0.65 12.44
CA GLU A 148 30.15 0.38 11.79
C GLU A 148 30.52 0.05 10.33
N ILE A 149 30.72 -1.23 9.98
CA ILE A 149 31.04 -1.65 8.60
C ILE A 149 29.76 -1.62 7.74
N GLU A 150 28.63 -1.99 8.31
CA GLU A 150 27.35 -1.94 7.60
C GLU A 150 26.88 -0.49 7.42
N LEU A 151 27.09 0.36 8.42
CA LEU A 151 26.86 1.80 8.31
C LEU A 151 27.75 2.46 7.24
N LYS A 152 29.01 2.08 7.15
CA LYS A 152 29.95 2.57 6.10
C LYS A 152 29.51 2.10 4.71
N ARG A 153 29.10 0.82 4.54
CA ARG A 153 28.59 0.29 3.26
C ARG A 153 27.31 1.00 2.82
N VAL A 154 26.41 1.30 3.76
CA VAL A 154 25.19 2.07 3.50
C VAL A 154 25.52 3.52 3.14
N GLN A 155 26.55 4.12 3.74
CA GLN A 155 26.96 5.50 3.47
C GLN A 155 27.78 5.66 2.18
N GLU A 156 28.60 4.68 1.81
CA GLU A 156 29.48 4.77 0.63
C GLU A 156 28.79 4.44 -0.70
N GLY A 157 27.67 3.70 -0.69
CA GLY A 157 26.96 3.27 -1.89
C GLY A 157 25.62 3.94 -2.18
N ARG A 158 24.97 4.56 -1.19
CA ARG A 158 23.64 5.13 -1.34
C ARG A 158 23.66 6.64 -1.30
N ARG A 159 23.18 7.26 -2.36
CA ARG A 159 22.97 8.71 -2.36
C ARG A 159 21.77 9.04 -1.48
N THR A 160 21.95 9.92 -0.49
CA THR A 160 20.87 10.37 0.38
C THR A 160 20.85 11.89 0.42
N LEU A 161 19.63 12.41 0.58
CA LEU A 161 19.40 13.83 0.79
C LEU A 161 18.41 14.00 1.95
N SER A 162 18.80 14.70 3.00
CA SER A 162 17.96 14.88 4.19
C SER A 162 17.45 13.57 4.79
N GLY A 163 18.27 12.50 4.76
CA GLY A 163 17.92 11.16 5.20
C GLY A 163 17.04 10.37 4.23
N ILE A 164 16.76 10.89 3.04
CA ILE A 164 15.93 10.26 2.01
C ILE A 164 16.82 9.49 1.03
N PRO A 165 16.59 8.18 0.81
CA PRO A 165 17.29 7.43 -0.24
C PRO A 165 16.90 7.93 -1.64
N LEU A 166 17.87 8.11 -2.53
CA LEU A 166 17.66 8.61 -3.89
C LEU A 166 18.29 7.70 -4.95
N PRO A 167 17.68 7.51 -6.12
CA PRO A 167 16.39 8.06 -6.57
C PRO A 167 15.19 7.45 -5.86
N ILE A 168 14.08 8.20 -5.82
CA ILE A 168 12.81 7.76 -5.26
C ILE A 168 11.72 7.73 -6.31
N ALA A 169 10.94 6.63 -6.33
CA ALA A 169 9.92 6.41 -7.32
C ALA A 169 8.52 6.21 -6.71
N ASP A 170 7.51 6.53 -7.53
CA ASP A 170 6.12 6.13 -7.34
C ASP A 170 5.57 5.55 -8.64
N THR A 171 5.18 4.29 -8.61
CA THR A 171 4.73 3.52 -9.77
C THR A 171 3.27 3.79 -10.17
N SER A 172 2.54 4.56 -9.39
CA SER A 172 1.15 4.98 -9.61
C SER A 172 0.89 6.27 -8.84
N CYS A 173 1.53 7.35 -9.29
CA CYS A 173 1.73 8.51 -8.43
C CYS A 173 0.45 9.29 -8.08
N GLY A 174 -0.63 9.15 -8.87
CA GLY A 174 -1.82 9.96 -8.66
C GLY A 174 -1.45 11.43 -8.50
N GLY A 175 -1.97 12.10 -7.49
CA GLY A 175 -1.61 13.49 -7.19
C GLY A 175 -0.22 13.72 -6.59
N GLY A 176 0.65 12.70 -6.47
CA GLY A 176 2.04 12.85 -6.02
C GLY A 176 2.21 13.14 -4.53
N ILE A 177 1.31 12.64 -3.68
CA ILE A 177 1.30 12.98 -2.25
C ILE A 177 2.61 12.64 -1.53
N PHE A 178 3.21 11.47 -1.80
CA PHE A 178 4.45 11.07 -1.14
C PHE A 178 5.59 12.04 -1.46
N HIS A 179 5.73 12.44 -2.71
CA HIS A 179 6.75 13.38 -3.16
C HIS A 179 6.51 14.81 -2.64
N ALA A 180 5.24 15.22 -2.51
CA ALA A 180 4.90 16.48 -1.83
C ALA A 180 5.32 16.46 -0.34
N ARG A 181 5.19 15.31 0.36
CA ARG A 181 5.68 15.15 1.74
C ARG A 181 7.21 15.19 1.83
N LEU A 182 7.90 14.65 0.83
CA LEU A 182 9.36 14.72 0.74
C LEU A 182 9.85 16.14 0.52
N ILE A 183 9.19 16.93 -0.35
CA ILE A 183 9.49 18.36 -0.55
C ILE A 183 9.38 19.11 0.78
N ARG A 184 8.29 18.90 1.52
CA ARG A 184 8.12 19.51 2.84
C ARG A 184 9.21 19.07 3.80
N ARG A 185 9.51 17.78 3.89
CA ARG A 185 10.57 17.25 4.76
C ARG A 185 11.93 17.85 4.42
N HIS A 186 12.23 17.95 3.14
CA HIS A 186 13.46 18.57 2.65
C HIS A 186 13.56 20.02 3.10
N SER A 187 12.50 20.82 2.97
CA SER A 187 12.51 22.23 3.38
C SER A 187 12.80 22.40 4.87
N GLU A 188 12.26 21.54 5.72
CA GLU A 188 12.46 21.55 7.17
C GLU A 188 13.92 21.25 7.59
N HIS A 189 14.67 20.50 6.78
CA HIS A 189 16.08 20.18 7.04
C HIS A 189 17.06 21.26 6.54
N HIS A 190 16.56 22.20 5.75
CA HIS A 190 17.41 23.22 5.10
C HIS A 190 17.24 24.63 5.66
N GLU A 191 16.56 24.81 6.81
CA GLU A 191 16.38 26.13 7.43
C GLU A 191 17.71 26.81 7.71
N ASP A 192 18.74 26.06 8.14
CA ASP A 192 20.07 26.56 8.48
C ASP A 192 21.12 26.43 7.36
N SER A 193 20.71 26.04 6.13
CA SER A 193 21.63 25.80 5.02
C SER A 193 21.99 27.11 4.28
N THR A 194 23.20 27.14 3.68
CA THR A 194 23.56 28.22 2.76
C THR A 194 22.64 28.24 1.53
N GLU A 195 22.47 29.41 0.91
CA GLU A 195 21.65 29.59 -0.28
C GLU A 195 22.07 28.67 -1.42
N GLU A 196 23.35 28.56 -1.72
CA GLU A 196 23.90 27.70 -2.76
C GLU A 196 23.61 26.22 -2.49
N ARG A 197 23.77 25.78 -1.24
CA ARG A 197 23.48 24.42 -0.83
C ARG A 197 22.00 24.10 -0.99
N ARG A 198 21.12 25.00 -0.58
CA ARG A 198 19.68 24.86 -0.72
C ARG A 198 19.26 24.68 -2.18
N ILE A 199 19.77 25.50 -3.08
CA ILE A 199 19.54 25.40 -4.53
C ILE A 199 20.03 24.05 -5.07
N LYS A 200 21.27 23.67 -4.71
CA LYS A 200 21.89 22.41 -5.16
C LYS A 200 21.09 21.20 -4.69
N ASP A 201 20.70 21.19 -3.44
CA ASP A 201 19.98 20.07 -2.82
C ASP A 201 18.53 19.98 -3.33
N THR A 202 17.87 21.13 -3.55
CA THR A 202 16.54 21.16 -4.21
C THR A 202 16.61 20.63 -5.64
N ARG A 203 17.64 21.02 -6.41
CA ARG A 203 17.88 20.50 -7.75
C ARG A 203 18.07 18.98 -7.73
N LEU A 204 18.90 18.47 -6.81
CA LEU A 204 19.15 17.05 -6.66
C LEU A 204 17.86 16.29 -6.32
N LEU A 205 17.05 16.81 -5.39
CA LEU A 205 15.78 16.21 -4.99
C LEU A 205 14.83 16.06 -6.20
N LEU A 206 14.61 17.15 -6.95
CA LEU A 206 13.68 17.13 -8.08
C LEU A 206 14.19 16.25 -9.24
N THR A 207 15.51 16.21 -9.46
CA THR A 207 16.13 15.33 -10.47
C THR A 207 16.00 13.85 -10.10
N ALA A 208 15.97 13.53 -8.82
CA ALA A 208 15.91 12.17 -8.32
C ALA A 208 14.47 11.61 -8.21
N PHE A 209 13.46 12.39 -8.51
CA PHE A 209 12.07 11.95 -8.53
C PHE A 209 11.75 11.16 -9.80
N GLN A 210 11.02 10.05 -9.66
CA GLN A 210 10.60 9.15 -10.75
C GLN A 210 9.13 8.77 -10.53
N LEU A 211 8.21 9.56 -11.08
CA LEU A 211 6.76 9.38 -10.91
C LEU A 211 6.09 9.00 -12.22
N LEU A 212 5.29 7.94 -12.19
CA LEU A 212 4.58 7.46 -13.36
C LEU A 212 3.07 7.38 -13.10
N ASP A 213 2.28 7.85 -14.06
CA ASP A 213 0.84 7.64 -14.10
C ASP A 213 0.35 7.47 -15.54
N VAL A 214 -0.75 6.74 -15.74
CA VAL A 214 -1.31 6.48 -17.07
C VAL A 214 -2.12 7.66 -17.60
N ASP A 215 -2.60 8.52 -16.71
CA ASP A 215 -3.50 9.62 -17.04
C ASP A 215 -2.72 10.93 -17.23
N GLU A 216 -2.93 11.58 -18.37
CA GLU A 216 -2.22 12.81 -18.73
C GLU A 216 -2.63 14.00 -17.86
N LEU A 217 -3.91 14.10 -17.48
CA LEU A 217 -4.40 15.16 -16.60
C LEU A 217 -3.81 15.00 -15.19
N VAL A 218 -3.74 13.76 -14.70
CA VAL A 218 -3.10 13.44 -13.42
C VAL A 218 -1.63 13.83 -13.45
N VAL A 219 -0.89 13.46 -14.51
CA VAL A 219 0.53 13.83 -14.68
C VAL A 219 0.73 15.34 -14.68
N ALA A 220 -0.05 16.08 -15.49
CA ALA A 220 0.03 17.55 -15.55
C ALA A 220 -0.29 18.19 -14.19
N SER A 221 -1.34 17.72 -13.52
CA SER A 221 -1.74 18.20 -12.18
C SER A 221 -0.69 17.92 -11.13
N THR A 222 -0.04 16.76 -11.19
CA THR A 222 1.03 16.37 -10.26
C THR A 222 2.27 17.22 -10.45
N ARG A 223 2.70 17.49 -11.68
CA ARG A 223 3.80 18.43 -11.97
C ARG A 223 3.52 19.79 -11.34
N ARG A 224 2.33 20.33 -11.57
CA ARG A 224 1.93 21.62 -11.03
C ARG A 224 1.82 21.62 -9.51
N ARG A 225 1.26 20.58 -8.90
CA ARG A 225 1.25 20.42 -7.45
C ARG A 225 2.64 20.47 -6.83
N LEU A 226 3.57 19.64 -7.34
CA LEU A 226 4.93 19.59 -6.80
C LEU A 226 5.66 20.92 -6.93
N LEU A 227 5.44 21.64 -8.03
CA LEU A 227 5.93 23.01 -8.20
C LEU A 227 5.34 23.96 -7.15
N LEU A 228 4.03 23.94 -6.92
CA LEU A 228 3.34 24.78 -5.94
C LEU A 228 3.78 24.46 -4.51
N GLU A 229 4.03 23.20 -4.18
CA GLU A 229 4.62 22.82 -2.88
C GLU A 229 6.06 23.33 -2.73
N CYS A 230 6.89 23.25 -3.76
CA CYS A 230 8.24 23.84 -3.73
C CYS A 230 8.19 25.37 -3.53
N ILE A 231 7.26 26.07 -4.19
CA ILE A 231 7.06 27.51 -4.01
C ILE A 231 6.59 27.81 -2.58
N ARG A 232 5.60 27.06 -2.10
CA ARG A 232 5.03 27.21 -0.77
C ARG A 232 6.07 27.08 0.34
N PHE A 233 6.98 26.15 0.19
CA PHE A 233 8.08 25.91 1.14
C PHE A 233 9.34 26.71 0.86
N GLY A 234 9.31 27.68 -0.06
CA GLY A 234 10.42 28.57 -0.34
C GLY A 234 11.63 27.90 -0.99
N LEU A 235 11.47 26.75 -1.62
CA LEU A 235 12.52 26.05 -2.36
C LEU A 235 12.63 26.52 -3.80
N VAL A 236 11.53 26.99 -4.38
CA VAL A 236 11.45 27.54 -5.73
C VAL A 236 10.93 28.95 -5.68
N SER A 237 11.51 29.85 -6.48
CA SER A 237 11.07 31.23 -6.54
C SER A 237 9.75 31.40 -7.30
N LEU A 238 8.82 32.15 -6.73
CA LEU A 238 7.60 32.57 -7.41
C LEU A 238 7.86 33.66 -8.48
N LYS A 239 8.81 34.54 -8.19
CA LYS A 239 9.33 35.57 -9.08
C LYS A 239 10.76 35.20 -9.48
N THR A 240 11.21 35.59 -10.67
CA THR A 240 12.60 35.43 -11.10
C THR A 240 13.52 36.13 -10.07
N ASP A 241 14.58 35.44 -9.64
CA ASP A 241 15.72 35.97 -8.90
C ASP A 241 15.57 36.17 -7.38
N LYS A 242 14.81 35.30 -6.69
CA LYS A 242 14.91 35.27 -5.22
C LYS A 242 16.16 34.48 -4.80
N PRO A 243 17.10 35.08 -4.04
CA PRO A 243 18.27 34.39 -3.53
C PRO A 243 17.89 33.12 -2.74
N GLY A 244 18.69 32.05 -2.85
CA GLY A 244 18.50 30.81 -2.12
C GLY A 244 17.34 29.93 -2.61
N CYS A 245 16.68 30.30 -3.72
CA CYS A 245 15.62 29.52 -4.34
C CYS A 245 16.01 29.04 -5.74
N LEU A 246 15.60 27.82 -6.11
CA LEU A 246 15.75 27.33 -7.47
C LEU A 246 14.88 28.16 -8.42
N PRO A 247 15.37 28.55 -9.63
CA PRO A 247 14.57 29.26 -10.62
C PRO A 247 13.35 28.45 -11.04
N ARG A 248 12.18 29.09 -11.15
CA ARG A 248 10.91 28.42 -11.49
C ARG A 248 11.00 27.62 -12.80
N LYS A 249 11.53 28.21 -13.88
CA LYS A 249 11.69 27.53 -15.18
C LYS A 249 12.56 26.27 -15.09
N GLU A 250 13.58 26.29 -14.26
CA GLU A 250 14.42 25.12 -14.03
C GLU A 250 13.64 24.03 -13.28
N ALA A 251 12.90 24.39 -12.24
CA ALA A 251 12.06 23.46 -11.50
C ALA A 251 10.96 22.83 -12.38
N GLU A 252 10.29 23.63 -13.22
CA GLU A 252 9.31 23.15 -14.19
C GLU A 252 9.92 22.09 -15.13
N ARG A 253 11.09 22.38 -15.73
CA ARG A 253 11.80 21.43 -16.58
C ARG A 253 12.20 20.14 -15.84
N LEU A 254 12.68 20.24 -14.60
CA LEU A 254 13.02 19.06 -13.82
C LEU A 254 11.79 18.21 -13.50
N LEU A 255 10.66 18.85 -13.15
CA LEU A 255 9.40 18.15 -12.89
C LEU A 255 8.79 17.53 -14.14
N GLU A 256 8.98 18.13 -15.32
CA GLU A 256 8.61 17.51 -16.59
C GLU A 256 9.37 16.20 -16.84
N GLN A 257 10.63 16.12 -16.45
CA GLN A 257 11.45 14.91 -16.55
C GLN A 257 11.11 13.89 -15.44
N ALA A 258 10.78 14.38 -14.26
CA ALA A 258 10.54 13.58 -13.08
C ALA A 258 9.15 12.90 -13.06
N VAL A 259 8.13 13.54 -13.66
CA VAL A 259 6.75 13.01 -13.68
C VAL A 259 6.37 12.71 -15.12
N GLN A 260 6.19 11.45 -15.44
CA GLN A 260 5.97 10.97 -16.79
C GLN A 260 4.63 10.26 -16.95
N LYS A 261 4.07 10.32 -18.16
CA LYS A 261 2.91 9.51 -18.54
C LYS A 261 3.38 8.13 -18.99
N GLY A 262 2.80 7.08 -18.41
CA GLY A 262 3.11 5.72 -18.82
C GLY A 262 2.35 4.67 -18.02
N ASP A 263 2.31 3.46 -18.55
CA ASP A 263 1.72 2.29 -17.87
C ASP A 263 2.84 1.47 -17.21
N THR A 264 2.89 1.49 -15.90
CA THR A 264 3.89 0.76 -15.11
C THR A 264 3.86 -0.74 -15.38
N LEU A 265 2.69 -1.33 -15.61
CA LEU A 265 2.55 -2.77 -15.79
C LEU A 265 2.94 -3.20 -17.20
N GLN A 266 2.59 -2.41 -18.21
CA GLN A 266 2.74 -2.77 -19.62
C GLN A 266 3.98 -2.14 -20.26
N GLY A 267 4.36 -0.94 -19.81
CA GLY A 267 5.47 -0.17 -20.37
C GLY A 267 6.86 -0.54 -19.84
N LEU A 268 7.86 0.10 -20.41
CA LEU A 268 9.20 0.14 -19.85
C LEU A 268 9.28 1.22 -18.77
N TRP A 269 10.17 1.03 -17.81
CA TRP A 269 10.47 2.08 -16.83
C TRP A 269 11.28 3.18 -17.53
N PRO A 270 10.82 4.45 -17.55
CA PRO A 270 11.39 5.47 -18.43
C PRO A 270 12.69 6.10 -17.94
N TRP A 271 13.23 5.66 -16.82
CA TRP A 271 14.50 6.17 -16.27
C TRP A 271 15.59 5.11 -16.30
N ASP A 272 16.80 5.50 -16.70
CA ASP A 272 17.96 4.60 -16.79
C ASP A 272 18.52 4.21 -15.43
N VAL A 273 18.27 5.04 -14.40
CA VAL A 273 18.76 4.79 -13.04
C VAL A 273 17.68 4.11 -12.22
N ALA A 274 17.97 2.92 -11.69
CA ALA A 274 17.07 2.20 -10.81
C ALA A 274 16.82 2.97 -9.50
N PRO A 275 15.58 3.04 -9.00
CA PRO A 275 15.30 3.70 -7.73
C PRO A 275 15.84 2.92 -6.54
N GLN A 276 16.26 3.64 -5.49
CA GLN A 276 16.63 3.07 -4.19
C GLN A 276 15.42 2.91 -3.28
N LEU A 277 14.40 3.73 -3.49
CA LEU A 277 13.16 3.67 -2.74
C LEU A 277 11.97 3.79 -3.70
N VAL A 278 11.02 2.89 -3.57
CA VAL A 278 9.69 3.03 -4.16
C VAL A 278 8.68 3.22 -3.03
N VAL A 279 7.91 4.30 -3.08
CA VAL A 279 6.79 4.55 -2.16
C VAL A 279 5.54 4.73 -3.00
N THR A 280 4.56 3.84 -2.84
CA THR A 280 3.39 3.83 -3.74
C THR A 280 2.11 3.33 -3.04
N ASN A 281 0.97 3.81 -3.52
CA ASN A 281 -0.36 3.30 -3.22
C ASN A 281 -1.03 2.89 -4.53
N PRO A 282 -0.80 1.66 -5.02
CA PRO A 282 -1.30 1.22 -6.31
C PRO A 282 -2.82 1.03 -6.33
N PRO A 283 -3.44 0.98 -7.52
CA PRO A 283 -4.88 0.79 -7.64
C PRO A 283 -5.36 -0.56 -7.08
N TRP A 284 -6.42 -0.55 -6.23
CA TRP A 284 -6.99 -1.73 -5.58
C TRP A 284 -8.18 -2.29 -6.38
N LEU A 285 -7.90 -2.72 -7.60
CA LEU A 285 -8.92 -3.17 -8.53
C LEU A 285 -8.60 -4.58 -9.04
N ARG A 286 -9.57 -5.47 -9.01
CA ARG A 286 -9.44 -6.78 -9.66
C ARG A 286 -9.59 -6.64 -11.18
N ILE A 287 -8.78 -7.36 -11.94
CA ILE A 287 -8.88 -7.35 -13.42
C ILE A 287 -10.31 -7.68 -13.89
N LYS A 288 -11.00 -8.59 -13.19
CA LYS A 288 -12.39 -8.94 -13.51
C LYS A 288 -13.39 -7.81 -13.31
N ASP A 289 -13.11 -6.86 -12.42
CA ASP A 289 -14.02 -5.76 -12.08
C ASP A 289 -13.74 -4.51 -12.92
N ARG A 290 -12.57 -4.42 -13.57
CA ARG A 290 -12.16 -3.26 -14.40
C ARG A 290 -13.11 -2.96 -15.56
N PHE A 291 -13.75 -3.97 -16.11
CA PHE A 291 -14.65 -3.86 -17.26
C PHE A 291 -16.09 -4.26 -16.92
N ARG A 292 -16.44 -4.17 -15.64
CA ARG A 292 -17.78 -4.55 -15.17
C ARG A 292 -18.82 -3.55 -15.69
N GLY A 293 -19.93 -4.08 -16.24
CA GLY A 293 -21.01 -3.24 -16.79
C GLY A 293 -20.80 -2.82 -18.25
N MET A 294 -19.67 -3.13 -18.86
CA MET A 294 -19.43 -2.89 -20.29
C MET A 294 -19.96 -4.03 -21.14
N GLU A 295 -20.50 -3.70 -22.34
CA GLU A 295 -21.04 -4.68 -23.29
C GLU A 295 -20.00 -5.75 -23.65
N ASP A 296 -18.75 -5.34 -23.97
CA ASP A 296 -17.61 -6.21 -24.27
C ASP A 296 -16.73 -6.55 -23.06
N GLY A 297 -17.20 -6.29 -21.84
CA GLY A 297 -16.36 -6.37 -20.63
C GLY A 297 -15.69 -7.74 -20.41
N SER A 298 -16.32 -8.82 -20.81
CA SER A 298 -15.74 -10.18 -20.73
C SER A 298 -14.58 -10.39 -21.72
N LYS A 299 -14.69 -9.84 -22.92
CA LYS A 299 -13.66 -9.89 -23.96
C LYS A 299 -12.45 -9.03 -23.56
N LEU A 300 -12.68 -7.78 -23.19
CA LEU A 300 -11.64 -6.85 -22.74
C LEU A 300 -10.85 -7.38 -21.54
N ARG A 301 -11.53 -8.02 -20.58
CA ARG A 301 -10.89 -8.65 -19.42
C ARG A 301 -9.98 -9.81 -19.84
N ARG A 302 -10.44 -10.66 -20.78
CA ARG A 302 -9.64 -11.77 -21.29
C ARG A 302 -8.42 -11.24 -22.02
N GLU A 303 -8.60 -10.30 -22.93
CA GLU A 303 -7.52 -9.67 -23.71
C GLU A 303 -6.47 -9.03 -22.83
N LEU A 304 -6.88 -8.25 -21.81
CA LEU A 304 -5.95 -7.70 -20.82
C LEU A 304 -5.19 -8.79 -20.07
N GLY A 305 -5.90 -9.84 -19.64
CA GLY A 305 -5.29 -10.95 -18.93
C GLY A 305 -4.30 -11.74 -19.78
N GLU A 306 -4.58 -11.95 -21.05
CA GLU A 306 -3.70 -12.61 -22.01
C GLU A 306 -2.50 -11.72 -22.32
N HIS A 307 -2.73 -10.43 -22.55
CA HIS A 307 -1.66 -9.47 -22.78
C HIS A 307 -0.67 -9.41 -21.63
N LEU A 308 -1.14 -9.24 -20.39
CA LEU A 308 -0.27 -9.19 -19.22
C LEU A 308 0.52 -10.49 -19.00
N ARG A 309 -0.05 -11.66 -19.33
CA ARG A 309 0.68 -12.94 -19.26
C ARG A 309 1.73 -13.10 -20.35
N ALA A 310 1.52 -12.46 -21.50
CA ALA A 310 2.45 -12.50 -22.63
C ALA A 310 3.66 -11.57 -22.45
N LEU A 311 3.57 -10.62 -21.51
CA LEU A 311 4.70 -9.71 -21.24
C LEU A 311 5.90 -10.48 -20.70
N SER A 312 7.05 -10.22 -21.27
CA SER A 312 8.32 -10.82 -20.84
C SER A 312 9.43 -9.77 -20.85
N ASP A 313 10.33 -9.91 -19.88
CA ASP A 313 11.57 -9.16 -19.79
C ASP A 313 12.73 -10.17 -19.82
N ASP A 314 13.69 -9.98 -20.72
CA ASP A 314 14.84 -10.88 -20.90
C ASP A 314 14.45 -12.38 -21.07
N GLY A 315 13.34 -12.63 -21.78
CA GLY A 315 12.85 -13.98 -22.06
C GLY A 315 12.13 -14.67 -20.88
N LYS A 316 11.93 -14.00 -19.75
CA LYS A 316 11.15 -14.48 -18.60
C LYS A 316 9.81 -13.76 -18.51
N PRO A 317 8.73 -14.43 -18.07
CA PRO A 317 7.46 -13.75 -17.83
C PRO A 317 7.67 -12.57 -16.87
N ARG A 318 7.13 -11.39 -17.23
CA ARG A 318 7.19 -10.19 -16.37
C ARG A 318 6.50 -10.41 -15.03
N PHE A 319 5.42 -11.19 -15.00
CA PHE A 319 4.63 -11.45 -13.81
C PHE A 319 4.55 -12.95 -13.49
N SER A 320 5.21 -13.38 -12.42
CA SER A 320 5.20 -14.76 -11.93
C SER A 320 3.95 -15.07 -11.09
N THR A 321 3.34 -14.04 -10.48
CA THR A 321 2.22 -14.17 -9.54
C THR A 321 0.85 -14.11 -10.21
N MET A 322 0.79 -14.08 -11.54
CA MET A 322 -0.45 -13.89 -12.29
C MET A 322 -1.30 -15.16 -12.37
N ARG A 323 -1.82 -15.62 -11.23
CA ARG A 323 -2.67 -16.80 -11.09
C ARG A 323 -4.02 -16.46 -10.48
N GLY A 324 -5.08 -17.09 -10.98
CA GLY A 324 -6.44 -16.94 -10.46
C GLY A 324 -7.03 -15.55 -10.68
N ASN A 325 -7.78 -15.06 -9.71
CA ASN A 325 -8.44 -13.76 -9.75
C ASN A 325 -7.47 -12.64 -9.29
N VAL A 326 -6.72 -12.10 -10.24
CA VAL A 326 -5.64 -11.13 -9.97
C VAL A 326 -6.21 -9.76 -9.62
N ASN A 327 -5.75 -9.18 -8.50
CA ASN A 327 -5.91 -7.76 -8.20
C ASN A 327 -4.67 -7.00 -8.69
N LEU A 328 -4.86 -5.82 -9.31
CA LEU A 328 -3.78 -5.06 -9.94
C LEU A 328 -2.66 -4.71 -8.96
N TYR A 329 -2.97 -4.35 -7.69
CA TYR A 329 -1.93 -4.02 -6.71
C TYR A 329 -0.85 -5.11 -6.58
N ARG A 330 -1.19 -6.39 -6.80
CA ARG A 330 -0.22 -7.49 -6.74
C ARG A 330 0.83 -7.38 -7.84
N LEU A 331 0.40 -7.03 -9.04
CA LEU A 331 1.30 -6.83 -10.18
C LEU A 331 2.14 -5.56 -10.01
N PHE A 332 1.57 -4.51 -9.40
CA PHE A 332 2.34 -3.31 -9.03
C PHE A 332 3.43 -3.62 -8.01
N ILE A 333 3.18 -4.49 -7.03
CA ILE A 333 4.20 -4.94 -6.07
C ILE A 333 5.34 -5.63 -6.82
N GLU A 334 5.01 -6.62 -7.66
CA GLU A 334 6.00 -7.39 -8.42
C GLU A 334 6.82 -6.47 -9.35
N ARG A 335 6.15 -5.55 -10.06
CA ARG A 335 6.82 -4.59 -10.93
C ARG A 335 7.70 -3.61 -10.17
N SER A 336 7.24 -3.09 -9.03
CA SER A 336 8.03 -2.20 -8.16
C SER A 336 9.33 -2.86 -7.68
N LEU A 337 9.28 -4.16 -7.34
CA LEU A 337 10.46 -4.92 -6.94
C LEU A 337 11.43 -5.20 -8.10
N GLN A 338 10.92 -5.30 -9.33
CA GLN A 338 11.76 -5.49 -10.52
C GLN A 338 12.58 -4.24 -10.85
N ILE A 339 11.95 -3.04 -10.78
CA ILE A 339 12.62 -1.77 -11.10
C ILE A 339 13.59 -1.29 -10.01
N LEU A 340 13.41 -1.73 -8.77
CA LEU A 340 14.30 -1.39 -7.66
C LEU A 340 15.71 -1.97 -7.88
N GLU A 341 16.71 -1.20 -7.46
CA GLU A 341 18.06 -1.76 -7.32
C GLU A 341 18.10 -2.87 -6.27
N LYS A 342 19.15 -3.68 -6.28
CA LYS A 342 19.36 -4.69 -5.23
C LYS A 342 19.55 -3.99 -3.87
N GLY A 343 18.84 -4.47 -2.84
CA GLY A 343 18.83 -3.84 -1.52
C GLY A 343 18.01 -2.54 -1.45
N GLY A 344 17.38 -2.13 -2.56
CA GLY A 344 16.42 -1.01 -2.59
C GLY A 344 15.16 -1.35 -1.80
N ARG A 345 14.43 -0.31 -1.35
CA ARG A 345 13.28 -0.44 -0.46
C ARG A 345 11.97 -0.22 -1.21
N LEU A 346 10.98 -1.08 -1.00
CA LEU A 346 9.60 -0.86 -1.38
C LEU A 346 8.77 -0.58 -0.12
N ARG A 347 8.10 0.57 -0.10
CA ARG A 347 7.09 0.91 0.88
C ARG A 347 5.75 1.09 0.20
N LEU A 348 4.80 0.20 0.49
CA LEU A 348 3.59 0.11 -0.32
C LEU A 348 2.35 -0.04 0.56
N ILE A 349 1.27 0.64 0.15
CA ILE A 349 -0.05 0.54 0.77
C ILE A 349 -0.90 -0.44 -0.05
N ALA A 350 -1.48 -1.44 0.60
CA ALA A 350 -2.31 -2.45 -0.05
C ALA A 350 -3.50 -2.85 0.81
N PRO A 351 -4.54 -3.48 0.23
CA PRO A 351 -5.57 -4.15 1.00
C PRO A 351 -4.99 -5.23 1.92
N ASP A 352 -5.49 -5.34 3.15
CA ASP A 352 -5.01 -6.32 4.13
C ASP A 352 -5.29 -7.78 3.72
N SER A 353 -6.09 -7.99 2.69
CA SER A 353 -6.34 -9.28 2.06
C SER A 353 -5.05 -9.97 1.56
N ILE A 354 -4.03 -9.19 1.18
CA ILE A 354 -2.70 -9.72 0.82
C ILE A 354 -2.13 -10.62 1.93
N LEU A 355 -2.42 -10.31 3.18
CA LEU A 355 -1.86 -11.02 4.34
C LEU A 355 -2.42 -12.43 4.49
N ARG A 356 -3.63 -12.72 3.96
CA ARG A 356 -4.37 -13.95 4.29
C ARG A 356 -5.04 -14.65 3.12
N GLU A 357 -5.46 -13.92 2.08
CA GLU A 357 -6.17 -14.53 0.96
C GLU A 357 -5.32 -15.60 0.26
N GLN A 358 -5.95 -16.74 -0.06
CA GLN A 358 -5.30 -17.81 -0.81
C GLN A 358 -4.81 -17.36 -2.18
N SER A 359 -5.55 -16.47 -2.83
CA SER A 359 -5.18 -15.90 -4.13
C SER A 359 -3.88 -15.09 -4.09
N SER A 360 -3.47 -14.60 -2.93
CA SER A 360 -2.22 -13.84 -2.71
C SER A 360 -1.04 -14.73 -2.27
N HIS A 361 -1.24 -16.05 -2.14
CA HIS A 361 -0.16 -16.98 -1.78
C HIS A 361 1.06 -16.89 -2.72
N PRO A 362 0.93 -16.92 -4.06
CA PRO A 362 2.10 -16.82 -4.94
C PRO A 362 2.91 -15.53 -4.72
N LEU A 363 2.23 -14.42 -4.42
CA LEU A 363 2.91 -13.17 -4.12
C LEU A 363 3.63 -13.23 -2.77
N ARG A 364 2.99 -13.79 -1.72
CA ARG A 364 3.67 -13.94 -0.42
C ARG A 364 4.90 -14.82 -0.52
N THR A 365 4.82 -15.90 -1.30
CA THR A 365 5.97 -16.77 -1.60
C THR A 365 7.10 -15.96 -2.25
N LEU A 366 6.81 -15.20 -3.30
CA LEU A 366 7.78 -14.32 -3.95
C LEU A 366 8.44 -13.35 -2.94
N LEU A 367 7.63 -12.71 -2.08
CA LEU A 367 8.13 -11.73 -1.11
C LEU A 367 9.05 -12.33 -0.04
N VAL A 368 8.83 -13.59 0.33
CA VAL A 368 9.64 -14.27 1.35
C VAL A 368 10.86 -14.96 0.76
N GLU A 369 10.72 -15.58 -0.42
CA GLU A 369 11.77 -16.45 -0.98
C GLU A 369 12.77 -15.69 -1.87
N GLU A 370 12.32 -14.63 -2.57
CA GLU A 370 13.17 -13.87 -3.49
C GLU A 370 13.50 -12.46 -3.00
N HIS A 371 12.76 -11.97 -1.99
CA HIS A 371 12.89 -10.62 -1.44
C HIS A 371 12.92 -10.64 0.09
N GLY A 372 13.11 -9.50 0.71
CA GLY A 372 13.10 -9.34 2.15
C GLY A 372 11.81 -8.68 2.64
N TRP A 373 10.78 -9.44 2.94
CA TRP A 373 9.59 -8.87 3.57
C TRP A 373 9.86 -8.54 5.03
N SER A 374 10.32 -7.31 5.29
CA SER A 374 10.90 -6.91 6.56
C SER A 374 9.87 -6.46 7.60
N ASP A 375 8.83 -5.72 7.18
CA ASP A 375 7.83 -5.22 8.12
C ASP A 375 6.44 -5.05 7.51
N ILE A 376 5.45 -5.04 8.38
CA ILE A 376 4.04 -4.82 8.08
C ILE A 376 3.43 -3.88 9.11
N TRP A 377 2.62 -2.94 8.62
CA TRP A 377 1.68 -2.18 9.44
C TRP A 377 0.27 -2.68 9.18
N ALA A 378 -0.37 -3.29 10.17
CA ALA A 378 -1.75 -3.76 10.06
C ALA A 378 -2.70 -2.66 10.54
N ILE A 379 -3.54 -2.14 9.63
CA ILE A 379 -4.52 -1.08 9.89
C ILE A 379 -5.89 -1.71 9.74
N GLU A 380 -6.60 -1.94 10.86
CA GLU A 380 -7.82 -2.76 10.86
C GLU A 380 -9.03 -2.07 10.25
N GLU A 381 -9.22 -0.78 10.53
CA GLU A 381 -10.42 -0.07 10.12
C GLU A 381 -10.14 0.99 9.07
N ALA A 382 -10.31 0.65 7.82
CA ALA A 382 -10.15 1.57 6.70
C ALA A 382 -11.15 2.75 6.76
N ASN A 383 -12.33 2.58 7.35
CA ASN A 383 -13.35 3.64 7.45
C ASN A 383 -12.88 4.90 8.17
N HIS A 384 -11.94 4.77 9.09
CA HIS A 384 -11.39 5.93 9.78
C HIS A 384 -10.19 6.57 9.05
N LEU A 385 -9.61 5.86 8.11
CA LEU A 385 -8.43 6.29 7.38
C LEU A 385 -8.75 6.62 5.92
N PHE A 386 -9.41 5.71 5.21
CA PHE A 386 -9.85 5.89 3.83
C PHE A 386 -11.37 6.05 3.80
N PRO A 387 -11.91 7.23 3.42
CA PRO A 387 -13.36 7.45 3.36
C PRO A 387 -14.05 6.44 2.44
N GLY A 388 -15.16 5.87 2.91
CA GLY A 388 -15.97 4.92 2.13
C GLY A 388 -15.42 3.50 2.01
N MET A 389 -14.26 3.20 2.59
CA MET A 389 -13.69 1.84 2.61
C MET A 389 -14.13 1.05 3.83
N THR A 390 -14.48 -0.22 3.63
CA THR A 390 -14.79 -1.19 4.70
C THR A 390 -13.72 -2.26 4.85
N GLN A 391 -12.70 -2.24 4.01
CA GLN A 391 -11.62 -3.20 3.94
C GLN A 391 -10.43 -2.71 4.75
N GLY A 392 -9.79 -3.60 5.51
CA GLY A 392 -8.54 -3.33 6.20
C GLY A 392 -7.41 -3.01 5.22
N VAL A 393 -6.41 -2.30 5.72
CA VAL A 393 -5.25 -1.84 4.94
C VAL A 393 -3.97 -2.35 5.59
N ALA A 394 -2.98 -2.70 4.78
CA ALA A 394 -1.64 -3.01 5.21
C ALA A 394 -0.64 -2.06 4.53
N VAL A 395 0.35 -1.60 5.30
CA VAL A 395 1.56 -0.99 4.74
C VAL A 395 2.66 -2.02 4.79
N LEU A 396 3.27 -2.29 3.65
CA LEU A 396 4.31 -3.32 3.51
C LEU A 396 5.69 -2.66 3.39
N GLY A 397 6.67 -3.18 4.10
CA GLY A 397 8.08 -2.83 3.94
C GLY A 397 8.85 -4.03 3.39
N ILE A 398 9.47 -3.86 2.22
CA ILE A 398 10.13 -4.95 1.51
C ILE A 398 11.49 -4.46 1.01
N THR A 399 12.54 -5.27 1.20
CA THR A 399 13.85 -5.06 0.60
C THR A 399 13.96 -5.88 -0.68
N ALA A 400 14.32 -5.24 -1.78
CA ALA A 400 14.35 -5.91 -3.08
C ALA A 400 15.56 -6.84 -3.21
N LYS A 401 15.31 -8.07 -3.68
CA LYS A 401 16.36 -9.05 -4.05
C LYS A 401 17.34 -9.41 -2.90
N GLU A 402 16.84 -9.32 -1.66
CA GLU A 402 17.57 -9.69 -0.45
C GLU A 402 16.62 -10.39 0.52
N ALA A 403 16.92 -11.62 0.91
CA ALA A 403 16.10 -12.35 1.88
C ALA A 403 16.29 -11.78 3.31
N VAL A 404 15.22 -11.79 4.09
CA VAL A 404 15.21 -11.38 5.51
C VAL A 404 14.69 -12.54 6.35
N GLY A 405 15.41 -12.91 7.41
CA GLY A 405 15.07 -14.06 8.26
C GLY A 405 13.87 -13.83 9.19
N GLN A 406 13.31 -12.63 9.24
CA GLN A 406 12.23 -12.28 10.17
C GLN A 406 11.36 -11.16 9.62
N LEU A 407 10.09 -11.15 10.04
CA LEU A 407 9.10 -10.15 9.70
C LEU A 407 8.66 -9.39 10.96
N LEU A 408 8.76 -8.08 10.96
CA LEU A 408 8.26 -7.24 12.06
C LEU A 408 6.82 -6.78 11.79
N MET A 409 5.89 -7.21 12.63
CA MET A 409 4.48 -6.86 12.51
C MET A 409 4.12 -5.77 13.51
N HIS A 410 3.62 -4.63 13.00
CA HIS A 410 3.09 -3.54 13.81
C HIS A 410 1.57 -3.50 13.72
N GLY A 411 0.91 -3.37 14.85
CA GLY A 411 -0.53 -3.16 14.86
C GLY A 411 -1.31 -4.11 15.76
N PRO A 412 -2.62 -3.95 15.82
CA PRO A 412 -3.44 -3.05 14.97
C PRO A 412 -3.14 -1.56 15.18
N ILE A 413 -3.11 -0.81 14.07
CA ILE A 413 -2.78 0.61 14.04
C ILE A 413 -4.04 1.43 13.80
N SER A 414 -4.24 2.47 14.60
CA SER A 414 -5.30 3.47 14.43
C SER A 414 -4.73 4.76 13.81
N ARG A 415 -5.63 5.63 13.35
CA ARG A 415 -5.25 6.97 12.87
C ARG A 415 -4.47 7.79 13.92
N ALA A 416 -4.76 7.56 15.22
CA ALA A 416 -4.09 8.25 16.32
C ALA A 416 -2.64 7.78 16.53
N ASP A 417 -2.26 6.64 15.98
CA ASP A 417 -0.90 6.08 16.12
C ASP A 417 0.07 6.57 15.04
N LEU A 418 -0.44 7.12 13.94
CA LEU A 418 0.38 7.63 12.85
C LEU A 418 1.13 8.89 13.26
N ARG A 419 2.42 8.93 13.01
CA ARG A 419 3.35 10.02 13.35
C ARG A 419 4.14 10.47 12.13
N ARG A 420 4.51 11.74 12.13
CA ARG A 420 5.42 12.35 11.16
C ARG A 420 6.90 12.17 11.54
N ASP A 421 7.14 11.76 12.74
CA ASP A 421 8.41 11.44 13.40
C ASP A 421 8.37 10.02 13.97
N GLN A 422 9.32 9.65 14.78
CA GLN A 422 9.36 8.38 15.51
C GLN A 422 9.17 7.14 14.61
N ASN A 423 9.80 7.11 13.44
CA ASN A 423 9.67 6.02 12.47
C ASN A 423 8.23 5.82 11.96
N GLY A 424 7.44 6.88 11.95
CA GLY A 424 6.08 6.89 11.44
C GLY A 424 5.02 6.36 12.39
N LEU A 425 5.38 5.74 13.50
CA LEU A 425 4.44 5.13 14.43
C LEU A 425 4.68 5.56 15.89
N SER A 426 3.60 5.68 16.63
CA SER A 426 3.64 5.86 18.06
C SER A 426 4.31 4.67 18.76
N ASN A 427 5.12 4.93 19.79
CA ASN A 427 5.73 3.90 20.65
C ASN A 427 4.70 3.01 21.39
N ARG A 428 3.40 3.37 21.35
CA ARG A 428 2.31 2.58 21.91
C ARG A 428 1.77 1.50 20.96
N VAL A 429 2.17 1.53 19.68
CA VAL A 429 1.79 0.51 18.71
C VAL A 429 2.48 -0.80 19.10
N PRO A 430 1.73 -1.88 19.32
CA PRO A 430 2.35 -3.15 19.63
C PRO A 430 3.09 -3.68 18.40
N ALA A 431 4.30 -4.16 18.62
CA ALA A 431 5.11 -4.84 17.63
C ALA A 431 5.25 -6.33 17.99
N PHE A 432 5.37 -7.16 16.96
CA PHE A 432 5.60 -8.59 17.10
C PHE A 432 6.57 -9.05 16.01
N GLU A 433 7.61 -9.75 16.43
CA GLU A 433 8.61 -10.32 15.54
C GLU A 433 8.19 -11.75 15.17
N MET A 434 7.99 -11.98 13.89
CA MET A 434 7.69 -13.26 13.29
C MET A 434 8.97 -13.86 12.72
N THR A 435 9.58 -14.82 13.41
CA THR A 435 10.70 -15.56 12.84
C THR A 435 10.22 -16.50 11.73
N THR A 436 11.09 -16.85 10.79
CA THR A 436 10.77 -17.77 9.69
C THR A 436 10.25 -19.10 10.20
N GLU A 437 10.87 -19.67 11.23
CA GLU A 437 10.47 -20.95 11.82
C GLU A 437 9.04 -20.90 12.38
N ARG A 438 8.72 -19.82 13.10
CA ARG A 438 7.39 -19.62 13.66
C ARG A 438 6.35 -19.42 12.58
N TRP A 439 6.69 -18.66 11.54
CA TRP A 439 5.82 -18.42 10.41
C TRP A 439 5.48 -19.70 9.65
N VAL A 440 6.52 -20.52 9.34
CA VAL A 440 6.31 -21.85 8.73
C VAL A 440 5.49 -22.75 9.63
N ALA A 441 5.74 -22.76 10.94
CA ALA A 441 4.95 -23.55 11.88
C ALA A 441 3.46 -23.16 11.86
N TRP A 442 3.14 -21.87 11.76
CA TRP A 442 1.76 -21.39 11.74
C TRP A 442 1.08 -21.53 10.38
N ALA A 443 1.76 -21.22 9.31
CA ALA A 443 1.19 -21.04 7.97
C ALA A 443 1.69 -22.02 6.91
N LYS A 444 2.70 -22.85 7.21
CA LYS A 444 3.44 -23.65 6.22
C LYS A 444 3.94 -22.75 5.07
N ASP A 445 3.86 -23.27 3.86
CA ASP A 445 4.23 -22.62 2.60
C ASP A 445 3.26 -21.51 2.15
N THR A 446 2.12 -21.34 2.81
CA THR A 446 1.15 -20.30 2.43
C THR A 446 1.59 -18.90 2.82
N TRP A 447 2.53 -18.78 3.76
CA TRP A 447 3.03 -17.50 4.30
C TRP A 447 1.91 -16.57 4.76
N ALA A 448 0.78 -17.14 5.19
CA ALA A 448 -0.35 -16.35 5.71
C ALA A 448 0.00 -15.72 7.06
N ILE A 449 -0.50 -14.51 7.30
CA ILE A 449 -0.20 -13.71 8.47
C ILE A 449 -1.45 -13.58 9.32
N PRO A 450 -1.43 -14.01 10.60
CA PRO A 450 -2.58 -13.95 11.47
C PRO A 450 -2.93 -12.52 11.87
N ARG A 451 -4.20 -12.30 12.24
CA ARG A 451 -4.59 -11.09 12.95
C ARG A 451 -4.21 -11.23 14.42
N LEU A 452 -3.50 -10.24 14.93
CA LEU A 452 -3.13 -10.18 16.34
C LEU A 452 -3.91 -9.07 17.04
N PRO A 453 -4.51 -9.30 18.21
CA PRO A 453 -5.21 -8.28 18.97
C PRO A 453 -4.29 -7.14 19.39
N ARG A 454 -4.86 -5.95 19.60
CA ARG A 454 -4.11 -4.79 20.11
C ARG A 454 -3.80 -4.91 21.59
N ASP A 455 -4.74 -5.44 22.36
CA ASP A 455 -4.55 -5.67 23.78
C ASP A 455 -3.40 -6.64 24.06
N ARG A 456 -2.58 -6.31 25.04
CA ARG A 456 -1.37 -7.08 25.35
C ARG A 456 -1.68 -8.48 25.89
N VAL A 457 -2.73 -8.60 26.71
CA VAL A 457 -3.12 -9.87 27.33
C VAL A 457 -3.74 -10.79 26.29
N GLU A 458 -4.70 -10.29 25.52
CA GLU A 458 -5.34 -11.03 24.43
C GLU A 458 -4.32 -11.45 23.38
N ARG A 459 -3.37 -10.58 23.03
CA ARG A 459 -2.27 -10.89 22.10
C ARG A 459 -1.43 -12.05 22.62
N LYS A 460 -1.01 -12.01 23.89
CA LYS A 460 -0.23 -13.09 24.49
C LYS A 460 -1.00 -14.42 24.47
N GLN A 461 -2.29 -14.39 24.76
CA GLN A 461 -3.15 -15.57 24.67
C GLN A 461 -3.28 -16.08 23.23
N THR A 462 -3.53 -15.19 22.27
CA THR A 462 -3.62 -15.54 20.84
C THR A 462 -2.32 -16.19 20.34
N LEU A 463 -1.17 -15.62 20.68
CA LEU A 463 0.13 -16.18 20.32
C LEU A 463 0.34 -17.58 20.92
N ALA A 464 -0.01 -17.77 22.19
CA ALA A 464 0.10 -19.08 22.85
C ALA A 464 -0.83 -20.12 22.20
N VAL A 465 -2.05 -19.72 21.78
CA VAL A 465 -2.96 -20.60 21.06
C VAL A 465 -2.41 -20.97 19.69
N LEU A 466 -1.90 -20.01 18.93
CA LEU A 466 -1.31 -20.26 17.61
C LEU A 466 -0.10 -21.21 17.70
N ASP A 467 0.79 -20.98 18.67
CA ASP A 467 1.95 -21.87 18.89
C ASP A 467 1.49 -23.30 19.24
N ARG A 468 0.47 -23.43 20.07
CA ARG A 468 -0.09 -24.74 20.43
C ARG A 468 -0.77 -25.43 19.24
N LEU A 469 -1.55 -24.68 18.44
CA LEU A 469 -2.19 -25.22 17.25
C LEU A 469 -1.16 -25.65 16.19
N ALA A 470 -0.03 -24.96 16.09
CA ALA A 470 1.06 -25.33 15.19
C ALA A 470 1.66 -26.72 15.46
N LEU A 471 1.55 -27.22 16.69
CA LEU A 471 2.01 -28.56 17.10
C LEU A 471 1.00 -29.66 16.79
N LEU A 472 -0.23 -29.33 16.42
CA LEU A 472 -1.29 -30.29 16.15
C LEU A 472 -1.30 -30.68 14.66
N PRO A 473 -1.73 -31.93 14.34
CA PRO A 473 -1.98 -32.35 12.97
C PRO A 473 -3.02 -31.46 12.31
N ARG A 474 -2.85 -31.11 11.05
CA ARG A 474 -3.82 -30.31 10.28
C ARG A 474 -4.78 -31.20 9.52
N LEU A 475 -6.05 -30.81 9.45
CA LEU A 475 -7.10 -31.57 8.77
C LEU A 475 -6.80 -31.83 7.27
N GLY A 476 -6.03 -30.98 6.61
CA GLY A 476 -5.64 -31.14 5.20
C GLY A 476 -4.34 -31.90 4.98
N ASP A 477 -3.65 -32.33 6.03
CA ASP A 477 -2.36 -32.99 5.94
C ASP A 477 -2.52 -34.48 5.64
N GLU A 478 -2.11 -34.95 4.46
CA GLU A 478 -2.24 -36.35 4.06
C GLU A 478 -1.47 -37.31 4.99
N GLN A 479 -0.35 -36.85 5.56
CA GLN A 479 0.49 -37.64 6.50
C GLN A 479 -0.12 -37.75 7.90
N HIS A 480 -1.03 -36.84 8.25
CA HIS A 480 -1.65 -36.76 9.57
C HIS A 480 -3.17 -36.75 9.48
N ALA A 481 -3.72 -37.24 8.37
CA ALA A 481 -5.16 -37.31 8.19
C ALA A 481 -5.81 -38.05 9.36
N LEU A 482 -6.83 -37.41 9.98
CA LEU A 482 -7.70 -38.08 10.92
C LEU A 482 -8.42 -39.20 10.17
N ALA A 483 -7.85 -40.39 10.19
CA ALA A 483 -8.48 -41.57 9.62
C ALA A 483 -9.49 -42.08 10.64
N THR A 484 -10.76 -41.84 10.39
CA THR A 484 -11.87 -42.53 11.03
C THR A 484 -12.40 -43.60 10.08
N ASN A 485 -12.30 -44.86 10.47
CA ASN A 485 -12.82 -46.01 9.70
C ASN A 485 -12.24 -46.11 8.27
N GLY A 486 -10.97 -45.80 8.05
CA GLY A 486 -10.33 -45.87 6.74
C GLY A 486 -10.62 -44.69 5.80
N HIS A 487 -11.31 -43.65 6.26
CA HIS A 487 -11.58 -42.46 5.48
C HIS A 487 -10.72 -41.29 5.89
N THR A 488 -10.12 -40.60 4.92
CA THR A 488 -9.40 -39.34 5.13
C THR A 488 -10.34 -38.15 5.14
N VAL A 489 -10.21 -37.26 6.12
CA VAL A 489 -10.94 -35.99 6.15
C VAL A 489 -10.29 -35.03 5.16
N ARG A 490 -11.03 -34.60 4.15
CA ARG A 490 -10.58 -33.57 3.19
C ARG A 490 -11.28 -32.25 3.47
N VAL A 491 -10.48 -31.19 3.68
CA VAL A 491 -11.00 -29.83 3.79
C VAL A 491 -11.19 -29.26 2.40
N ARG A 492 -12.40 -28.80 2.10
CA ARG A 492 -12.74 -28.11 0.84
C ARG A 492 -13.40 -26.78 1.13
N VAL A 493 -13.25 -25.81 0.24
CA VAL A 493 -13.93 -24.52 0.32
C VAL A 493 -15.32 -24.67 -0.27
N GLY A 494 -16.33 -24.73 0.60
CA GLY A 494 -17.75 -24.86 0.22
C GLY A 494 -18.13 -26.22 -0.32
N GLU A 495 -19.38 -26.60 -0.15
CA GLU A 495 -19.94 -27.84 -0.72
C GLU A 495 -20.44 -27.63 -2.16
N ILE A 496 -20.94 -26.40 -2.43
CA ILE A 496 -21.51 -26.05 -3.73
C ILE A 496 -20.98 -24.67 -4.16
N ASP A 497 -20.33 -24.62 -5.31
CA ASP A 497 -20.05 -23.36 -6.00
C ASP A 497 -21.34 -22.84 -6.66
N GLN A 498 -21.95 -21.84 -6.03
CA GLN A 498 -23.20 -21.25 -6.53
C GLN A 498 -23.07 -20.67 -7.94
N THR A 499 -21.89 -20.16 -8.31
CA THR A 499 -21.65 -19.58 -9.63
C THR A 499 -21.58 -20.66 -10.69
N ALA A 500 -20.85 -21.74 -10.41
CA ALA A 500 -20.73 -22.88 -11.32
C ALA A 500 -22.05 -23.64 -11.48
N HIS A 501 -22.87 -23.70 -10.43
CA HIS A 501 -24.13 -24.46 -10.40
C HIS A 501 -25.39 -23.59 -10.43
N SER A 502 -25.28 -22.30 -10.79
CA SER A 502 -26.39 -21.34 -10.77
C SER A 502 -27.61 -21.80 -11.60
N LYS A 503 -27.38 -22.51 -12.71
CA LYS A 503 -28.43 -23.06 -13.57
C LYS A 503 -29.16 -24.28 -12.97
N SER A 504 -28.56 -24.92 -11.96
CA SER A 504 -29.10 -26.10 -11.27
C SER A 504 -29.75 -25.76 -9.93
N ILE A 505 -29.70 -24.48 -9.51
CA ILE A 505 -30.30 -24.01 -8.28
C ILE A 505 -31.67 -23.40 -8.60
N GLU A 506 -32.73 -24.07 -8.18
CA GLU A 506 -34.10 -23.61 -8.33
C GLU A 506 -34.68 -23.16 -6.98
N THR A 507 -35.76 -22.38 -7.04
CA THR A 507 -36.51 -22.03 -5.82
C THR A 507 -37.04 -23.28 -5.15
N TRP A 508 -36.73 -23.49 -3.88
CA TRP A 508 -37.16 -24.67 -3.15
C TRP A 508 -38.68 -24.64 -2.91
N VAL A 509 -39.32 -25.77 -3.15
CA VAL A 509 -40.76 -25.98 -2.92
C VAL A 509 -40.92 -27.15 -1.97
N LYS A 510 -41.69 -26.96 -0.87
CA LYS A 510 -41.98 -27.99 0.12
C LYS A 510 -42.64 -29.22 -0.55
N GLY A 511 -42.10 -30.40 -0.29
CA GLY A 511 -42.64 -31.67 -0.83
C GLY A 511 -41.88 -32.18 -2.07
N ARG A 512 -40.90 -31.48 -2.61
CA ARG A 512 -39.98 -32.03 -3.61
C ARG A 512 -38.87 -32.86 -2.98
N THR A 513 -38.37 -33.85 -3.69
CA THR A 513 -37.26 -34.72 -3.25
C THR A 513 -35.90 -34.03 -3.22
N SER A 514 -35.80 -32.78 -3.74
CA SER A 514 -34.62 -31.97 -3.73
C SER A 514 -34.31 -31.43 -2.31
N ARG A 515 -33.04 -31.41 -1.93
CA ARG A 515 -32.62 -30.87 -0.64
C ARG A 515 -32.60 -29.34 -0.69
N PRO A 516 -33.07 -28.65 0.37
CA PRO A 516 -32.99 -27.19 0.43
C PRO A 516 -31.52 -26.74 0.49
N PHE A 517 -31.21 -25.69 -0.27
CA PHE A 517 -29.92 -24.98 -0.21
C PHE A 517 -30.14 -23.59 0.39
N ILE A 518 -29.53 -23.33 1.54
CA ILE A 518 -29.70 -22.07 2.26
C ILE A 518 -28.63 -21.07 1.76
N ARG A 519 -29.11 -19.99 1.16
CA ARG A 519 -28.27 -18.89 0.67
C ARG A 519 -28.41 -17.65 1.54
N GLY A 520 -27.50 -17.45 2.47
CA GLY A 520 -27.53 -16.30 3.39
C GLY A 520 -28.63 -16.49 4.45
N VAL A 521 -28.23 -16.49 5.70
CA VAL A 521 -29.15 -16.70 6.81
C VAL A 521 -29.49 -15.37 7.43
N HIS A 522 -30.75 -14.93 7.32
CA HIS A 522 -31.34 -14.03 8.28
C HIS A 522 -31.87 -14.90 9.41
N PHE A 523 -31.16 -14.88 10.54
CA PHE A 523 -31.69 -15.51 11.74
C PHE A 523 -32.86 -14.64 12.25
N SER A 524 -34.07 -15.15 12.15
CA SER A 524 -35.19 -14.65 12.92
C SER A 524 -35.60 -15.71 13.92
N GLU A 525 -35.66 -15.37 15.20
CA GLU A 525 -36.36 -16.21 16.17
C GLU A 525 -37.85 -16.15 15.85
N ASP A 526 -38.43 -17.32 15.58
CA ASP A 526 -39.87 -17.45 15.63
C ASP A 526 -40.38 -17.52 17.10
N ALA A 527 -41.71 -17.55 17.28
CA ALA A 527 -42.33 -17.59 18.60
C ALA A 527 -41.96 -18.83 19.43
N ASP A 528 -41.40 -19.87 18.80
CA ASP A 528 -40.99 -21.14 19.39
C ASP A 528 -39.48 -21.27 19.59
N GLY A 529 -38.70 -20.22 19.30
CA GLY A 529 -37.23 -20.19 19.43
C GLY A 529 -36.50 -21.02 18.36
N ALA A 530 -37.16 -21.43 17.28
CA ALA A 530 -36.50 -22.08 16.17
C ALA A 530 -35.72 -21.06 15.31
N VAL A 531 -34.44 -21.36 15.05
CA VAL A 531 -33.57 -20.55 14.21
C VAL A 531 -33.62 -21.07 12.78
N PHE A 532 -34.06 -20.23 11.83
CA PHE A 532 -34.11 -20.53 10.41
C PHE A 532 -33.17 -19.64 9.62
#